data_fb4242b8c70b953047c1709d64b3547e
#
_entry.id   fb4242b8c70b953047c1709d64b3547e
#
_cell.length_a   1.000
_cell.length_b   1.000
_cell.length_c   1.000
_cell.angle_alpha   90.00
_cell.angle_beta   90.00
_cell.angle_gamma   90.00
#
_symmetry.space_group_name_H-M   'P 1'
#
loop_
_entity.id
_entity.type
_entity.pdbx_description
1 polymer ?
#
loop_
_entity_poly.entity_id
_entity_poly.type
_entity_poly.pdbx_seq_one_letter_code
_entity_poly.pdbx_strand_id
1 'polypeptide(L)'
;MEELIASIIEDLTIELSVTDANFNSDLLMAKVKSATREVKDVRKYPSSYTPTMISEDMEQFYSTIRDVALYDYNTVGAEFQTSHTENSVSRAWVDRDKLFNRVIPLAR
;
A
#
# COMPACT_ATOMS: atom_id res chain seq x y z
N MET A 1 11.19 5.49 -8.50
CA MET A 1 10.27 4.64 -7.72
C MET A 1 10.91 3.95 -6.54
N GLU A 2 12.14 3.56 -6.62
CA GLU A 2 12.83 2.91 -5.50
C GLU A 2 12.93 3.82 -4.27
N GLU A 3 13.18 5.10 -4.48
CA GLU A 3 13.24 6.07 -3.39
C GLU A 3 11.88 6.25 -2.71
N LEU A 4 10.82 6.27 -3.50
CA LEU A 4 9.46 6.37 -2.97
C LEU A 4 9.13 5.16 -2.09
N ILE A 5 9.42 3.97 -2.60
CA ILE A 5 9.21 2.72 -1.85
C ILE A 5 10.04 2.71 -0.58
N ALA A 6 11.32 3.10 -0.65
CA ALA A 6 12.21 3.16 0.50
C ALA A 6 11.70 4.12 1.57
N SER A 7 11.21 5.29 1.16
CA SER A 7 10.66 6.27 2.09
C SER A 7 9.42 5.75 2.81
N ILE A 8 8.54 5.07 2.09
CA ILE A 8 7.33 4.49 2.66
C ILE A 8 7.70 3.39 3.66
N ILE A 9 8.64 2.52 3.28
CA ILE A 9 9.10 1.44 4.15
C ILE A 9 9.71 2.02 5.43
N GLU A 10 10.55 3.03 5.31
CA GLU A 10 11.18 3.67 6.46
C GLU A 10 10.13 4.27 7.40
N ASP A 11 9.18 5.03 6.86
CA ASP A 11 8.15 5.67 7.66
C ASP A 11 7.27 4.66 8.39
N LEU A 12 6.86 3.60 7.70
CA LEU A 12 6.04 2.56 8.31
C LEU A 12 6.84 1.72 9.30
N THR A 13 8.14 1.50 9.05
CA THR A 13 8.99 0.79 10.00
C THR A 13 9.09 1.54 11.32
N ILE A 14 9.29 2.84 11.27
CA ILE A 14 9.35 3.67 12.47
C ILE A 14 8.02 3.59 13.22
N GLU A 15 6.92 3.73 12.50
CA GLU A 15 5.60 3.74 13.10
C GLU A 15 5.20 2.40 13.71
N LEU A 16 5.42 1.30 12.97
CA LEU A 16 4.99 -0.03 13.40
C LEU A 16 5.91 -0.68 14.42
N SER A 17 7.22 -0.44 14.34
CA SER A 17 8.17 -1.05 15.26
C SER A 17 7.99 -0.56 16.69
N VAL A 18 7.42 0.62 16.89
CA VAL A 18 7.13 1.17 18.21
C VAL A 18 5.90 0.51 18.84
N THR A 19 4.91 0.16 18.03
CA THR A 19 3.60 -0.29 18.50
C THR A 19 3.37 -1.79 18.36
N ASP A 20 4.15 -2.49 17.55
CA ASP A 20 3.95 -3.90 17.23
C ASP A 20 5.18 -4.72 17.64
N ALA A 21 5.01 -5.53 18.69
CA ALA A 21 6.08 -6.39 19.19
C ALA A 21 6.48 -7.48 18.18
N ASN A 22 5.57 -7.83 17.26
CA ASN A 22 5.78 -8.87 16.27
C ASN A 22 6.04 -8.28 14.88
N PHE A 23 6.56 -7.06 14.81
CA PHE A 23 6.83 -6.39 13.56
C PHE A 23 7.73 -7.23 12.63
N ASN A 24 7.31 -7.40 11.40
CA ASN A 24 8.04 -8.16 10.39
C ASN A 24 8.39 -7.24 9.21
N SER A 25 9.66 -6.87 9.11
CA SER A 25 10.12 -5.92 8.09
C SER A 25 10.05 -6.51 6.68
N ASP A 26 10.27 -7.80 6.53
CA ASP A 26 10.20 -8.45 5.21
C ASP A 26 8.77 -8.47 4.69
N LEU A 27 7.82 -8.76 5.56
CA LEU A 27 6.40 -8.73 5.21
C LEU A 27 5.98 -7.32 4.82
N LEU A 28 6.38 -6.32 5.59
CA LEU A 28 6.07 -4.92 5.30
C LEU A 28 6.62 -4.53 3.92
N MET A 29 7.87 -4.88 3.65
CA MET A 29 8.51 -4.59 2.37
C MET A 29 7.71 -5.19 1.20
N ALA A 30 7.27 -6.45 1.35
CA ALA A 30 6.47 -7.12 0.33
C ALA A 30 5.14 -6.39 0.11
N LYS A 31 4.49 -5.94 1.18
CA LYS A 31 3.22 -5.23 1.08
C LYS A 31 3.37 -3.85 0.44
N VAL A 32 4.45 -3.13 0.76
CA VAL A 32 4.72 -1.83 0.13
C VAL A 32 4.96 -1.99 -1.37
N LYS A 33 5.75 -2.98 -1.77
CA LYS A 33 6.00 -3.24 -3.19
C LYS A 33 4.73 -3.63 -3.93
N SER A 34 3.90 -4.47 -3.31
CA SER A 34 2.62 -4.88 -3.88
C SER A 34 1.67 -3.70 -4.03
N ALA A 35 1.56 -2.87 -3.00
CA ALA A 35 0.72 -1.67 -3.04
C ALA A 35 1.15 -0.70 -4.13
N THR A 36 2.46 -0.53 -4.31
CA THR A 36 3.01 0.31 -5.37
C THR A 36 2.59 -0.18 -6.75
N ARG A 37 2.67 -1.49 -6.96
CA ARG A 37 2.23 -2.11 -8.22
C ARG A 37 0.74 -1.93 -8.46
N GLU A 38 -0.08 -2.10 -7.43
CA GLU A 38 -1.52 -1.93 -7.56
C GLU A 38 -1.90 -0.51 -7.92
N VAL A 39 -1.29 0.49 -7.27
CA VAL A 39 -1.53 1.90 -7.58
C VAL A 39 -1.11 2.20 -9.01
N LYS A 40 0.04 1.68 -9.42
CA LYS A 40 0.53 1.85 -10.79
C LYS A 40 -0.45 1.25 -11.80
N ASP A 41 -0.97 0.05 -11.52
CA ASP A 41 -1.92 -0.62 -12.40
C ASP A 41 -3.24 0.14 -12.51
N VAL A 42 -3.74 0.67 -11.41
CA VAL A 42 -4.98 1.46 -11.40
C VAL A 42 -4.77 2.78 -12.15
N ARG A 43 -3.59 3.39 -12.01
CA ARG A 43 -3.26 4.66 -12.69
C ARG A 43 -3.20 4.51 -14.20
N LYS A 44 -2.85 3.33 -14.69
CA LYS A 44 -2.82 2.99 -16.13
C LYS A 44 -1.98 3.97 -16.96
N TYR A 45 -0.68 3.93 -16.76
CA TYR A 45 0.22 4.79 -17.52
C TYR A 45 0.23 4.43 -19.00
N PRO A 46 0.09 5.43 -19.90
CA PRO A 46 0.21 5.19 -21.32
C PRO A 46 1.62 4.74 -21.69
N SER A 47 1.74 4.04 -22.82
CA SER A 47 3.04 3.56 -23.30
C SER A 47 4.04 4.70 -23.61
N SER A 48 3.53 5.91 -23.79
CA SER A 48 4.36 7.09 -24.05
C SER A 48 5.11 7.59 -22.80
N TYR A 49 4.72 7.14 -21.61
CA TYR A 49 5.38 7.55 -20.38
C TYR A 49 6.72 6.85 -20.22
N THR A 50 7.76 7.64 -19.94
CA THR A 50 9.08 7.08 -19.60
C THR A 50 9.09 6.62 -18.14
N PRO A 51 10.03 5.76 -17.74
CA PRO A 51 10.17 5.37 -16.33
C PRO A 51 10.34 6.58 -15.39
N THR A 52 11.04 7.63 -15.83
CA THR A 52 11.19 8.85 -15.05
C THR A 52 9.86 9.56 -14.85
N MET A 53 9.06 9.67 -15.89
CA MET A 53 7.74 10.30 -15.80
C MET A 53 6.82 9.52 -14.87
N ILE A 54 6.85 8.20 -14.93
CA ILE A 54 6.07 7.35 -14.04
C ILE A 54 6.51 7.55 -12.59
N SER A 55 7.81 7.59 -12.35
CA SER A 55 8.37 7.78 -11.00
C SER A 55 7.94 9.11 -10.40
N GLU A 56 8.00 10.18 -11.18
CA GLU A 56 7.58 11.51 -10.73
C GLU A 56 6.08 11.55 -10.43
N ASP A 57 5.27 10.97 -11.30
CA ASP A 57 3.83 10.95 -11.11
C ASP A 57 3.43 10.13 -9.87
N MET A 58 4.12 9.02 -9.63
CA MET A 58 3.82 8.13 -8.49
C MET A 58 4.07 8.80 -7.14
N GLU A 59 4.91 9.81 -7.08
CA GLU A 59 5.19 10.49 -5.81
C GLU A 59 3.94 11.10 -5.18
N GLN A 60 2.98 11.56 -5.98
CA GLN A 60 1.73 12.11 -5.47
C GLN A 60 0.89 11.07 -4.74
N PHE A 61 1.16 9.78 -4.97
CA PHE A 61 0.41 8.69 -4.35
C PHE A 61 1.09 8.10 -3.11
N TYR A 62 2.06 8.81 -2.54
CA TYR A 62 2.75 8.38 -1.33
C TYR A 62 1.77 7.92 -0.25
N SER A 63 0.79 8.78 0.08
CA SER A 63 -0.18 8.48 1.13
C SER A 63 -1.06 7.29 0.76
N THR A 64 -1.48 7.19 -0.50
CA THR A 64 -2.29 6.07 -0.96
C THR A 64 -1.55 4.75 -0.85
N ILE A 65 -0.29 4.71 -1.32
CA ILE A 65 0.54 3.51 -1.26
C ILE A 65 0.76 3.11 0.20
N ARG A 66 1.08 4.09 1.04
CA ARG A 66 1.29 3.88 2.47
C ARG A 66 0.05 3.26 3.13
N ASP A 67 -1.12 3.84 2.85
CA ASP A 67 -2.36 3.38 3.45
C ASP A 67 -2.74 1.98 2.99
N VAL A 68 -2.57 1.68 1.71
CA VAL A 68 -2.83 0.34 1.17
C VAL A 68 -1.87 -0.68 1.77
N ALA A 69 -0.58 -0.34 1.83
CA ALA A 69 0.43 -1.23 2.40
C ALA A 69 0.16 -1.52 3.87
N LEU A 70 -0.18 -0.49 4.64
CA LEU A 70 -0.50 -0.63 6.05
C LEU A 70 -1.75 -1.49 6.25
N TYR A 71 -2.77 -1.25 5.46
CA TYR A 71 -3.98 -2.05 5.48
C TYR A 71 -3.66 -3.54 5.22
N ASP A 72 -2.91 -3.80 4.16
CA ASP A 72 -2.58 -5.17 3.78
C ASP A 72 -1.69 -5.86 4.83
N TYR A 73 -0.76 -5.12 5.41
CA TYR A 73 0.07 -5.63 6.49
C TYR A 73 -0.78 -6.05 7.70
N ASN A 74 -1.70 -5.19 8.11
CA ASN A 74 -2.57 -5.47 9.25
C ASN A 74 -3.55 -6.60 8.96
N THR A 75 -4.01 -6.73 7.73
CA THR A 75 -4.95 -7.78 7.31
C THR A 75 -4.31 -9.16 7.39
N VAL A 76 -3.02 -9.29 7.04
CA VAL A 76 -2.32 -10.57 7.18
C VAL A 76 -2.34 -11.04 8.64
N GLY A 77 -2.10 -10.12 9.58
CA GLY A 77 -2.21 -10.44 10.99
C GLY A 77 -3.61 -10.88 11.40
N ALA A 78 -4.63 -10.23 10.84
CA ALA A 78 -6.02 -10.53 11.13
C ALA A 78 -6.47 -11.89 10.57
N GLU A 79 -5.91 -12.33 9.46
CA GLU A 79 -6.24 -13.62 8.84
C GLU A 79 -5.93 -14.82 9.75
N PHE A 80 -4.96 -14.67 10.62
CA PHE A 80 -4.58 -15.73 11.54
C PHE A 80 -5.34 -15.68 12.86
N GLN A 81 -6.20 -14.69 13.03
CA GLN A 81 -7.03 -14.55 14.22
C GLN A 81 -8.38 -15.19 13.98
N THR A 82 -9.00 -15.60 15.06
CA THR A 82 -10.23 -16.36 14.99
C THR A 82 -11.44 -15.49 14.68
N SER A 83 -12.58 -16.13 14.51
CA SER A 83 -13.82 -15.57 14.00
C SER A 83 -14.34 -14.33 14.71
N HIS A 84 -13.93 -14.05 15.94
CA HIS A 84 -14.40 -12.88 16.65
C HIS A 84 -13.95 -11.55 16.05
N THR A 85 -13.00 -11.60 15.12
CA THR A 85 -12.53 -10.40 14.41
C THR A 85 -13.17 -10.24 13.04
N GLU A 86 -14.00 -11.16 12.59
CA GLU A 86 -14.58 -11.16 11.25
C GLU A 86 -15.28 -9.87 10.87
N ASN A 87 -16.09 -9.34 11.77
CA ASN A 87 -16.86 -8.12 11.48
C ASN A 87 -15.95 -6.92 11.23
N SER A 88 -14.89 -6.80 12.00
CA SER A 88 -13.90 -5.72 11.80
C SER A 88 -13.12 -5.89 10.52
N VAL A 89 -12.75 -7.12 10.21
CA VAL A 89 -12.02 -7.44 8.97
C VAL A 89 -12.89 -7.15 7.76
N SER A 90 -14.17 -7.54 7.81
CA SER A 90 -15.10 -7.28 6.70
C SER A 90 -15.27 -5.79 6.42
N ARG A 91 -15.37 -4.98 7.46
CA ARG A 91 -15.46 -3.52 7.30
C ARG A 91 -14.20 -2.96 6.65
N ALA A 92 -13.05 -3.42 7.10
CA ALA A 92 -11.79 -2.96 6.56
C ALA A 92 -11.66 -3.32 5.08
N TRP A 93 -12.09 -4.51 4.68
CA TRP A 93 -12.02 -4.91 3.28
C TRP A 93 -12.93 -4.09 2.38
N VAL A 94 -14.11 -3.71 2.85
CA VAL A 94 -14.98 -2.80 2.10
C VAL A 94 -14.30 -1.45 1.89
N ASP A 95 -13.60 -0.97 2.91
CA ASP A 95 -12.93 0.32 2.84
C ASP A 95 -11.65 0.30 1.99
N ARG A 96 -11.07 -0.86 1.74
CA ARG A 96 -9.85 -0.97 0.96
C ARG A 96 -9.99 -0.35 -0.43
N ASP A 97 -11.11 -0.60 -1.11
CA ASP A 97 -11.35 -0.04 -2.43
C ASP A 97 -11.36 1.49 -2.41
N LYS A 98 -11.80 2.08 -1.32
CA LYS A 98 -11.84 3.53 -1.15
C LYS A 98 -10.44 4.15 -1.09
N LEU A 99 -9.44 3.37 -0.70
CA LEU A 99 -8.06 3.86 -0.66
C LEU A 99 -7.55 4.24 -2.04
N PHE A 100 -8.12 3.66 -3.09
CA PHE A 100 -7.74 3.95 -4.48
C PHE A 100 -8.53 5.08 -5.12
N ASN A 101 -9.44 5.73 -4.39
CA ASN A 101 -10.29 6.78 -4.96
C ASN A 101 -9.51 7.97 -5.54
N ARG A 102 -8.31 8.22 -5.04
CA ARG A 102 -7.46 9.29 -5.55
C ARG A 102 -6.70 8.92 -6.81
N VAL A 103 -6.66 7.64 -7.13
CA VAL A 103 -5.90 7.15 -8.28
C VAL A 103 -6.82 7.12 -9.48
N ILE A 104 -6.67 8.11 -10.34
CA ILE A 104 -7.49 8.26 -11.55
C ILE A 104 -6.71 7.67 -12.72
N PRO A 105 -7.31 6.73 -13.50
CA PRO A 105 -6.63 6.17 -14.66
C PRO A 105 -6.27 7.22 -15.70
N LEU A 106 -5.04 7.18 -16.19
CA LEU A 106 -4.58 8.07 -17.26
C LEU A 106 -4.95 7.55 -18.63
N ALA A 107 -5.04 6.23 -18.78
CA ALA A 107 -5.41 5.57 -20.02
C ALA A 107 -6.61 4.66 -19.78
N ARG A 108 -7.40 4.45 -20.81
CA ARG A 108 -8.59 3.57 -20.72
C ARG A 108 -8.39 2.25 -21.41
#